data_e1d0bb5170969558ef55870fad63c983
#
_entry.id   e1d0bb5170969558ef55870fad63c983
#
_cell.length_a   1.000
_cell.length_b   1.000
_cell.length_c   1.000
_cell.angle_alpha   90.00
_cell.angle_beta   90.00
_cell.angle_gamma   90.00
#
_symmetry.space_group_name_H-M   'P 1'
#
loop_
_entity.id
_entity.type
_entity.pdbx_description
1 polymer ?
#
loop_
_entity_poly.entity_id
_entity_poly.type
_entity_poly.pdbx_seq_one_letter_code
_entity_poly.pdbx_strand_id
1 'polypeptide(L)'
;MGVQMVAIPQDVRADFCLLCIDDSLMLEGIAPGDILFIHAGEVVNGELAAVSLDGENHVGNVWRTEERLFITPRSPHYKVKIFAGEDFMRAHVVGTVVGWTHWREASRPTEENGGGRKEENKQ
;
A
#
# COMPACT_ATOMS: atom_id res chain seq x y z
N MET A 1 -8.12 -10.83 -16.14
CA MET A 1 -8.22 -10.21 -14.85
C MET A 1 -9.20 -9.04 -14.84
N GLY A 2 -10.08 -9.01 -13.89
CA GLY A 2 -11.07 -7.97 -13.82
C GLY A 2 -10.62 -6.75 -13.03
N VAL A 3 -11.40 -5.71 -13.12
CA VAL A 3 -11.21 -4.51 -12.33
C VAL A 3 -12.00 -4.68 -11.03
N GLN A 4 -11.36 -4.37 -9.94
CA GLN A 4 -11.99 -4.48 -8.64
C GLN A 4 -12.36 -3.11 -8.13
N MET A 5 -13.53 -3.03 -7.55
CA MET A 5 -14.05 -1.77 -7.02
C MET A 5 -13.98 -1.82 -5.52
N VAL A 6 -13.40 -0.78 -4.92
CA VAL A 6 -13.29 -0.67 -3.48
C VAL A 6 -13.88 0.68 -3.08
N ALA A 7 -14.79 0.66 -2.09
CA ALA A 7 -15.36 1.90 -1.62
C ALA A 7 -14.33 2.66 -0.78
N ILE A 8 -14.10 3.91 -1.13
CA ILE A 8 -13.19 4.77 -0.40
C ILE A 8 -14.01 5.56 0.63
N PRO A 9 -13.63 5.52 1.91
CA PRO A 9 -14.34 6.30 2.92
C PRO A 9 -14.40 7.78 2.55
N GLN A 10 -15.48 8.43 2.91
CA GLN A 10 -15.71 9.82 2.50
C GLN A 10 -14.64 10.77 3.02
N ASP A 11 -14.08 10.47 4.18
CA ASP A 11 -13.07 11.33 4.79
C ASP A 11 -11.65 11.01 4.32
N VAL A 12 -11.50 10.06 3.41
CA VAL A 12 -10.18 9.67 2.90
C VAL A 12 -10.03 10.26 1.50
N ARG A 13 -9.01 11.11 1.33
CA ARG A 13 -8.74 11.74 0.05
C ARG A 13 -7.77 10.86 -0.73
N ALA A 14 -8.30 10.02 -1.58
CA ALA A 14 -7.48 9.09 -2.35
C ALA A 14 -7.85 9.20 -3.83
N ASP A 15 -6.85 8.98 -4.67
CA ASP A 15 -7.02 9.03 -6.12
C ASP A 15 -7.07 7.64 -6.71
N PHE A 16 -6.44 6.66 -6.07
CA PHE A 16 -6.49 5.28 -6.51
C PHE A 16 -6.02 4.36 -5.39
N CYS A 17 -6.08 3.07 -5.67
CA CYS A 17 -5.77 2.05 -4.69
C CYS A 17 -4.66 1.14 -5.20
N LEU A 18 -3.88 0.61 -4.26
CA LEU A 18 -2.87 -0.41 -4.55
C LEU A 18 -3.10 -1.59 -3.63
N LEU A 19 -2.84 -2.78 -4.16
CA LEU A 19 -2.90 -4.00 -3.37
C LEU A 19 -1.57 -4.20 -2.66
N CYS A 20 -1.62 -4.44 -1.35
CA CYS A 20 -0.43 -4.79 -0.59
C CYS A 20 -0.13 -6.26 -0.87
N ILE A 21 1.06 -6.55 -1.39
CA ILE A 21 1.37 -7.91 -1.86
C ILE A 21 2.31 -8.68 -0.93
N ASP A 22 2.86 -8.02 0.08
CA ASP A 22 3.80 -8.70 0.99
C ASP A 22 3.64 -8.12 2.39
N ASP A 23 4.50 -8.54 3.32
CA ASP A 23 4.40 -8.08 4.70
C ASP A 23 5.39 -6.95 5.01
N SER A 24 5.78 -6.19 4.01
CA SER A 24 6.73 -5.09 4.20
C SER A 24 6.16 -3.94 5.04
N LEU A 25 4.86 -3.94 5.29
CA LEU A 25 4.21 -2.89 6.07
C LEU A 25 3.57 -3.42 7.35
N MET A 26 4.03 -4.58 7.81
CA MET A 26 3.38 -5.25 8.95
C MET A 26 3.41 -4.42 10.22
N LEU A 27 4.44 -3.58 10.42
CA LEU A 27 4.51 -2.76 11.62
C LEU A 27 3.50 -1.62 11.62
N GLU A 28 2.87 -1.36 10.47
CA GLU A 28 1.78 -0.41 10.39
C GLU A 28 0.42 -1.08 10.55
N GLY A 29 0.40 -2.40 10.73
CA GLY A 29 -0.84 -3.13 10.79
C GLY A 29 -1.41 -3.47 9.43
N ILE A 30 -0.61 -3.33 8.38
CA ILE A 30 -1.03 -3.61 7.02
C ILE A 30 -0.53 -5.00 6.63
N ALA A 31 -1.42 -5.84 6.14
CA ALA A 31 -1.12 -7.23 5.82
C ALA A 31 -1.20 -7.45 4.31
N PRO A 32 -0.54 -8.52 3.82
CA PRO A 32 -0.73 -8.89 2.41
C PRO A 32 -2.21 -9.09 2.11
N GLY A 33 -2.65 -8.56 0.99
CA GLY A 33 -4.05 -8.60 0.59
C GLY A 33 -4.84 -7.38 0.98
N ASP A 34 -4.28 -6.51 1.82
CA ASP A 34 -4.95 -5.26 2.15
C ASP A 34 -4.89 -4.29 0.98
N ILE A 35 -5.83 -3.37 0.96
CA ILE A 35 -5.91 -2.33 -0.07
C ILE A 35 -5.40 -1.02 0.52
N LEU A 36 -4.47 -0.40 -0.18
CA LEU A 36 -3.89 0.88 0.21
C LEU A 36 -4.56 1.99 -0.58
N PHE A 37 -4.94 3.05 0.12
CA PHE A 37 -5.51 4.24 -0.54
C PHE A 37 -4.38 5.24 -0.78
N ILE A 38 -4.22 5.67 -2.02
CA ILE A 38 -3.10 6.49 -2.45
C ILE A 38 -3.61 7.86 -2.91
N HIS A 39 -2.99 8.89 -2.36
CA HIS A 39 -3.22 10.26 -2.83
C HIS A 39 -2.04 10.65 -3.71
N ALA A 40 -2.30 10.88 -5.00
CA ALA A 40 -1.25 11.22 -5.95
C ALA A 40 -0.74 12.62 -5.67
N GLY A 41 0.53 12.84 -6.00
CA GLY A 41 1.14 14.14 -5.84
C GLY A 41 2.47 14.06 -5.13
N GLU A 42 2.94 15.21 -4.69
CA GLU A 42 4.20 15.29 -4.00
C GLU A 42 4.13 14.59 -2.66
N VAL A 43 5.23 13.91 -2.33
CA VAL A 43 5.35 13.18 -1.08
C VAL A 43 6.40 13.88 -0.25
N VAL A 44 6.04 14.19 0.99
CA VAL A 44 6.98 14.79 1.93
C VAL A 44 7.91 13.70 2.45
N ASN A 45 9.20 14.02 2.53
CA ASN A 45 10.19 13.07 3.01
C ASN A 45 9.79 12.51 4.37
N GLY A 46 9.82 11.18 4.47
CA GLY A 46 9.47 10.47 5.69
C GLY A 46 8.07 9.92 5.69
N GLU A 47 7.23 10.32 4.76
CA GLU A 47 5.85 9.82 4.70
C GLU A 47 5.80 8.42 4.11
N LEU A 48 4.77 7.68 4.50
CA LEU A 48 4.49 6.36 3.91
C LEU A 48 3.95 6.59 2.51
N ALA A 49 4.63 6.02 1.53
CA ALA A 49 4.32 6.34 0.14
C ALA A 49 4.65 5.16 -0.76
N ALA A 50 4.18 5.25 -2.00
CA ALA A 50 4.40 4.24 -3.01
C ALA A 50 5.28 4.80 -4.11
N VAL A 51 6.23 3.97 -4.58
CA VAL A 51 7.14 4.30 -5.66
C VAL A 51 7.09 3.17 -6.67
N SER A 52 6.95 3.52 -7.93
CA SER A 52 6.89 2.55 -9.02
C SER A 52 8.23 2.51 -9.74
N LEU A 53 8.74 1.31 -10.00
CA LEU A 53 9.94 1.11 -10.78
C LEU A 53 9.71 -0.11 -11.68
N ASP A 54 9.78 0.11 -12.99
CA ASP A 54 9.65 -0.96 -13.97
C ASP A 54 8.38 -1.80 -13.76
N GLY A 55 7.28 -1.13 -13.43
CA GLY A 55 6.00 -1.81 -13.28
C GLY A 55 5.74 -2.40 -11.91
N GLU A 56 6.71 -2.34 -11.01
CA GLU A 56 6.53 -2.82 -9.65
C GLU A 56 6.35 -1.66 -8.69
N ASN A 57 5.45 -1.84 -7.73
CA ASN A 57 5.21 -0.83 -6.71
C ASN A 57 5.92 -1.23 -5.43
N HIS A 58 6.64 -0.26 -4.85
CA HIS A 58 7.35 -0.43 -3.60
C HIS A 58 6.78 0.56 -2.60
N VAL A 59 6.44 0.10 -1.41
CA VAL A 59 5.78 0.93 -0.43
C VAL A 59 6.58 0.93 0.87
N GLY A 60 6.72 2.09 1.46
CA GLY A 60 7.45 2.27 2.70
C GLY A 60 7.57 3.75 2.98
N ASN A 61 8.37 4.09 3.99
CA ASN A 61 8.66 5.49 4.24
C ASN A 61 9.69 5.94 3.21
N VAL A 62 9.39 7.02 2.51
CA VAL A 62 10.17 7.45 1.34
C VAL A 62 10.94 8.73 1.68
N TRP A 63 12.22 8.72 1.36
CA TRP A 63 13.09 9.90 1.40
C TRP A 63 13.72 10.09 0.04
N ARG A 64 13.85 11.34 -0.36
CA ARG A 64 14.38 11.66 -1.66
C ARG A 64 15.45 12.74 -1.54
N THR A 65 16.57 12.50 -2.22
CA THR A 65 17.61 13.51 -2.42
C THR A 65 17.64 13.85 -3.90
N GLU A 66 18.62 14.66 -4.31
CA GLU A 66 18.73 15.01 -5.73
C GLU A 66 19.14 13.83 -6.59
N GLU A 67 19.76 12.80 -5.99
CA GLU A 67 20.32 11.71 -6.77
C GLU A 67 19.81 10.34 -6.37
N ARG A 68 19.09 10.24 -5.25
CA ARG A 68 18.69 8.94 -4.73
C ARG A 68 17.32 8.98 -4.14
N LEU A 69 16.73 7.82 -4.09
CA LEU A 69 15.42 7.62 -3.49
C LEU A 69 15.53 6.43 -2.54
N PHE A 70 15.13 6.64 -1.30
CA PHE A 70 15.22 5.61 -0.26
C PHE A 70 13.82 5.22 0.16
N ILE A 71 13.58 3.90 0.26
CA ILE A 71 12.30 3.40 0.72
C ILE A 71 12.59 2.48 1.90
N THR A 72 12.12 2.90 3.08
CA THR A 72 12.32 2.14 4.31
C THR A 72 11.06 1.34 4.59
N PRO A 73 11.13 -0.01 4.50
CA PRO A 73 9.97 -0.84 4.80
C PRO A 73 9.58 -0.73 6.27
N ARG A 74 8.34 -1.07 6.57
CA ARG A 74 7.85 -1.11 7.93
C ARG A 74 7.75 -2.56 8.40
N SER A 75 8.86 -3.27 8.25
CA SER A 75 8.92 -4.68 8.62
C SER A 75 10.37 -5.05 8.89
N PRO A 76 10.64 -5.83 9.95
CA PRO A 76 12.02 -6.28 10.22
C PRO A 76 12.53 -7.27 9.18
N HIS A 77 11.67 -7.80 8.35
CA HIS A 77 12.05 -8.81 7.35
C HIS A 77 12.64 -8.19 6.09
N TYR A 78 12.59 -6.87 5.94
CA TYR A 78 12.99 -6.20 4.71
C TYR A 78 14.01 -5.13 4.99
N LYS A 79 14.88 -4.91 4.02
CA LYS A 79 15.92 -3.91 4.11
C LYS A 79 15.51 -2.66 3.35
N VAL A 80 16.18 -1.55 3.68
CA VAL A 80 15.99 -0.30 2.95
C VAL A 80 16.31 -0.53 1.48
N LYS A 81 15.45 -0.02 0.61
CA LYS A 81 15.68 -0.04 -0.83
C LYS A 81 16.22 1.30 -1.24
N ILE A 82 17.25 1.28 -2.09
CA ILE A 82 17.89 2.50 -2.56
C ILE A 82 17.88 2.48 -4.08
N PHE A 83 17.26 3.50 -4.67
CA PHE A 83 17.25 3.67 -6.10
C PHE A 83 18.20 4.81 -6.46
N ALA A 84 19.20 4.50 -7.26
CA ALA A 84 20.23 5.46 -7.69
C ALA A 84 20.53 5.21 -9.16
N GLY A 85 21.18 6.19 -9.81
CA GLY A 85 21.55 6.05 -11.21
C GLY A 85 20.33 5.88 -12.10
N GLU A 86 20.37 4.85 -12.95
CA GLU A 86 19.27 4.59 -13.87
C GLU A 86 17.97 4.27 -13.14
N ASP A 87 18.07 3.57 -12.02
CA ASP A 87 16.87 3.24 -11.26
C ASP A 87 16.20 4.51 -10.73
N PHE A 88 17.01 5.45 -10.26
CA PHE A 88 16.48 6.72 -9.80
C PHE A 88 15.78 7.47 -10.93
N MET A 89 16.37 7.43 -12.12
CA MET A 89 15.80 8.11 -13.28
C MET A 89 14.48 7.50 -13.72
N ARG A 90 14.35 6.19 -13.56
CA ARG A 90 13.14 5.48 -13.99
C ARG A 90 12.09 5.39 -12.89
N ALA A 91 12.48 5.62 -11.64
CA ALA A 91 11.54 5.51 -10.53
C ALA A 91 10.53 6.65 -10.58
N HIS A 92 9.31 6.31 -10.21
CA HIS A 92 8.21 7.27 -10.23
C HIS A 92 7.51 7.24 -8.88
N VAL A 93 7.46 8.39 -8.20
CA VAL A 93 6.76 8.48 -6.93
C VAL A 93 5.28 8.57 -7.24
N VAL A 94 4.54 7.55 -6.80
CA VAL A 94 3.12 7.42 -7.12
C VAL A 94 2.28 8.33 -6.24
N GLY A 95 2.54 8.31 -4.93
CA GLY A 95 1.78 9.14 -4.02
C GLY A 95 1.90 8.66 -2.59
N THR A 96 1.19 9.35 -1.72
CA THR A 96 1.20 9.11 -0.28
C THR A 96 0.12 8.10 0.08
N VAL A 97 0.46 7.16 0.97
CA VAL A 97 -0.55 6.24 1.51
C VAL A 97 -1.33 7.01 2.57
N VAL A 98 -2.62 7.20 2.32
CA VAL A 98 -3.47 7.99 3.22
C VAL A 98 -4.42 7.13 4.03
N GLY A 99 -4.42 5.81 3.76
CA GLY A 99 -5.23 4.88 4.53
C GLY A 99 -5.17 3.49 3.92
N TRP A 100 -5.79 2.54 4.58
CA TRP A 100 -5.85 1.18 4.05
C TRP A 100 -7.03 0.45 4.66
N THR A 101 -7.42 -0.66 4.03
CA THR A 101 -8.50 -1.48 4.51
C THR A 101 -8.19 -2.94 4.23
N HIS A 102 -8.77 -3.82 5.03
CA HIS A 102 -8.60 -5.26 4.85
C HIS A 102 -9.55 -5.70 3.76
N TRP A 103 -8.98 -5.94 2.56
CA TRP A 103 -9.76 -6.27 1.38
C TRP A 103 -10.72 -7.43 1.61
N ARG A 104 -10.22 -8.43 2.30
CA ARG A 104 -11.01 -9.66 2.49
C ARG A 104 -12.30 -9.38 3.21
N GLU A 105 -12.26 -8.51 4.21
CA GLU A 105 -13.47 -8.15 4.95
C GLU A 105 -14.38 -7.26 4.12
N ALA A 106 -13.79 -6.36 3.35
CA ALA A 106 -14.56 -5.43 2.55
C ALA A 106 -15.30 -6.13 1.41
N SER A 107 -14.73 -7.20 0.87
CA SER A 107 -15.29 -7.86 -0.31
C SER A 107 -16.16 -9.06 0.03
N ARG A 108 -16.13 -9.53 1.27
CA ARG A 108 -16.81 -10.77 1.63
C ARG A 108 -18.29 -10.52 1.84
N PRO A 109 -19.16 -11.28 1.18
CA PRO A 109 -20.58 -11.17 1.48
C PRO A 109 -20.86 -11.70 2.88
N THR A 110 -21.86 -11.13 3.47
CA THR A 110 -22.26 -11.63 4.78
C THR A 110 -22.94 -12.94 4.61
N GLU A 111 -22.58 -14.02 5.14
CA GLU A 111 -23.06 -15.33 4.90
C GLU A 111 -23.19 -16.18 5.94
N GLU A 112 -22.91 -15.96 5.33
CA GLU A 112 -22.39 -16.39 5.72
C GLU A 112 -22.36 -16.71 6.31
N ASN A 113 -22.96 -16.74 6.55
CA ASN A 113 -22.28 -16.90 7.10
C ASN A 113 -22.02 -17.15 7.57
N GLY A 114 -22.81 -17.27 7.99
CA GLY A 114 -21.92 -17.19 8.37
C GLY A 114 -21.50 -17.24 8.66
N GLY A 115 -22.19 -17.39 8.99
CA GLY A 115 -21.14 -17.17 9.23
C GLY A 115 -20.73 -16.94 9.39
N GLY A 116 -21.26 -16.96 9.77
CA GLY A 116 -20.31 -16.50 9.85
C GLY A 116 -19.99 -16.24 10.17
N ARG A 117 -20.31 -16.04 10.50
CA ARG A 117 -19.66 -15.55 10.76
C ARG A 117 -19.12 -15.63 10.96
N LYS A 118 -19.40 -15.75 11.24
CA LYS A 118 -18.60 -15.63 11.36
C LYS A 118 -17.98 -15.69 11.41
N GLU A 119 -18.35 -15.97 11.70
CA GLU A 119 -17.49 -15.85 11.70
C GLU A 119 -17.00 -15.89 11.80
N GLU A 120 -17.56 -15.94 12.21
CA GLU A 120 -16.92 -15.78 12.28
C GLU A 120 -16.50 -16.04 12.33
N ASN A 121 -17.39 -16.25 12.81
CA ASN A 121 -16.78 -16.38 12.80
C ASN A 121 -16.48 -16.85 12.75
N LYS A 122 -16.79 -16.88 13.24
CA LYS A 122 -16.41 -17.06 13.14
C LYS A 122 -15.95 -17.29 12.94
N GLN A 123 -16.50 -17.10 13.32
CA GLN A 123 -15.99 -16.98 13.09
C GLN A 123 -15.66 -17.02 12.77
#